data_91db7e72ff37efeb3d76a9f5a59ca7e9
#
_entry.id   91db7e72ff37efeb3d76a9f5a59ca7e9
#
_cell.length_a   1.000
_cell.length_b   1.000
_cell.length_c   1.000
_cell.angle_alpha   90.00
_cell.angle_beta   90.00
_cell.angle_gamma   90.00
#
_symmetry.space_group_name_H-M   'P 1'
#
loop_
_entity.id
_entity.type
_entity.pdbx_description
1 polymer ?
#
loop_
_entity_poly.entity_id
_entity_poly.type
_entity_poly.pdbx_seq_one_letter_code
_entity_poly.pdbx_strand_id
1 'polypeptide(L)'
;PLVKPPKTNGFLPMSRAEMDARGWRELDVLIITGDAYVDHPSFGASMIGRVLEAMGLRVGIVAQPDWTTIESIQEMGTPRLFVGITAGNLDSMLSNYTAARHKRKDDVYSAGGVPGRRPNHASVVYSQMARRAFPGVPVVLGGMEASMRRVAHYDYWEDKLKPSILSLAKAD
;
A
#
# COMPACT_ATOMS: atom_id res chain seq x y z
N PRO A 1 19.17 -25.18 -3.71
CA PRO A 1 19.51 -24.86 -2.34
C PRO A 1 18.70 -23.64 -1.93
N LEU A 2 17.81 -23.82 -0.91
CA LEU A 2 17.09 -22.72 -0.33
C LEU A 2 18.12 -21.78 0.29
N VAL A 3 18.24 -20.58 -0.26
CA VAL A 3 19.03 -19.50 0.34
C VAL A 3 18.46 -19.27 1.73
N LYS A 4 19.31 -19.42 2.76
CA LYS A 4 18.91 -19.12 4.14
C LYS A 4 18.43 -17.67 4.17
N PRO A 5 17.19 -17.40 4.58
CA PRO A 5 16.73 -16.01 4.64
C PRO A 5 17.67 -15.20 5.54
N PRO A 6 17.99 -13.97 5.17
CA PRO A 6 18.77 -13.10 6.04
C PRO A 6 18.08 -13.00 7.40
N LYS A 7 18.87 -12.95 8.48
CA LYS A 7 18.30 -12.71 9.82
C LYS A 7 17.59 -11.37 9.78
N THR A 8 16.26 -11.40 9.79
CA THR A 8 15.43 -10.20 9.81
C THR A 8 15.55 -9.56 11.18
N ASN A 9 16.31 -8.49 11.29
CA ASN A 9 16.43 -7.73 12.53
C ASN A 9 15.30 -6.70 12.60
N GLY A 10 14.27 -7.01 13.37
CA GLY A 10 13.16 -6.08 13.64
C GLY A 10 12.12 -5.99 12.52
N PHE A 11 11.26 -4.97 12.58
CA PHE A 11 10.19 -4.68 11.63
C PHE A 11 10.75 -4.16 10.30
N LEU A 12 9.98 -4.30 9.21
CA LEU A 12 10.35 -3.64 7.94
C LEU A 12 10.40 -2.13 8.15
N PRO A 13 11.38 -1.42 7.55
CA PRO A 13 11.55 0.00 7.78
C PRO A 13 10.37 0.81 7.23
N MET A 14 9.93 1.80 8.00
CA MET A 14 8.88 2.75 7.68
C MET A 14 9.41 4.18 7.54
N SER A 15 10.69 4.39 7.82
CA SER A 15 11.34 5.71 7.77
C SER A 15 12.75 5.63 7.22
N ARG A 16 13.29 6.75 6.80
CA ARG A 16 14.68 6.87 6.38
C ARG A 16 15.65 6.46 7.49
N ALA A 17 15.38 6.87 8.72
CA ALA A 17 16.22 6.54 9.87
C ALA A 17 16.31 5.01 10.12
N GLU A 18 15.18 4.30 9.94
CA GLU A 18 15.17 2.83 10.06
C GLU A 18 15.88 2.13 8.90
N MET A 19 15.89 2.70 7.69
CA MET A 19 16.71 2.23 6.58
C MET A 19 18.19 2.40 6.89
N ASP A 20 18.59 3.58 7.38
CA ASP A 20 19.98 3.91 7.71
C ASP A 20 20.51 3.00 8.83
N ALA A 21 19.67 2.69 9.84
CA ALA A 21 20.00 1.73 10.90
C ALA A 21 20.25 0.30 10.37
N ARG A 22 19.68 -0.05 9.21
CA ARG A 22 19.95 -1.32 8.48
C ARG A 22 21.13 -1.22 7.52
N GLY A 23 21.75 -0.04 7.38
CA GLY A 23 22.81 0.22 6.39
C GLY A 23 22.28 0.31 4.94
N TRP A 24 20.99 0.58 4.76
CA TRP A 24 20.36 0.67 3.44
C TRP A 24 20.32 2.13 2.95
N ARG A 25 20.98 2.39 1.85
CA ARG A 25 20.97 3.71 1.20
C ARG A 25 19.79 3.90 0.25
N GLU A 26 19.23 2.80 -0.24
CA GLU A 26 18.13 2.76 -1.22
C GLU A 26 17.26 1.54 -1.00
N LEU A 27 16.04 1.57 -1.49
CA LEU A 27 15.09 0.45 -1.49
C LEU A 27 15.05 -0.21 -2.87
N ASP A 28 14.75 -1.50 -2.88
CA ASP A 28 14.36 -2.22 -4.09
C ASP A 28 12.85 -2.11 -4.31
N VAL A 29 12.06 -2.21 -3.26
CA VAL A 29 10.60 -2.15 -3.29
C VAL A 29 10.08 -1.24 -2.19
N LEU A 30 9.10 -0.40 -2.54
CA LEU A 30 8.32 0.38 -1.59
C LEU A 30 6.88 -0.14 -1.60
N ILE A 31 6.34 -0.53 -0.44
CA ILE A 31 4.94 -0.94 -0.32
C ILE A 31 4.15 0.18 0.36
N ILE A 32 3.11 0.66 -0.31
CA ILE A 32 2.17 1.65 0.23
C ILE A 32 0.88 0.93 0.61
N THR A 33 0.45 1.09 1.85
CA THR A 33 -0.76 0.45 2.39
C THR A 33 -1.72 1.44 3.03
N GLY A 34 -3.02 1.20 2.85
CA GLY A 34 -4.08 1.95 3.53
C GLY A 34 -4.27 1.57 5.00
N ASP A 35 -3.68 0.47 5.46
CA ASP A 35 -3.73 0.04 6.86
C ASP A 35 -2.51 0.56 7.63
N ALA A 36 -2.64 0.68 8.95
CA ALA A 36 -1.49 0.80 9.84
C ALA A 36 -0.57 -0.43 9.68
N TYR A 37 0.74 -0.23 9.83
CA TYR A 37 1.67 -1.35 9.73
C TYR A 37 1.58 -2.24 10.96
N VAL A 38 1.25 -3.49 10.73
CA VAL A 38 1.30 -4.56 11.72
C VAL A 38 2.05 -5.73 11.09
N ASP A 39 3.18 -6.11 11.68
CA ASP A 39 4.01 -7.22 11.19
C ASP A 39 3.44 -8.56 11.60
N HIS A 40 2.37 -8.94 10.92
CA HIS A 40 1.63 -10.18 11.18
C HIS A 40 1.17 -10.82 9.87
N PRO A 41 1.15 -12.16 9.76
CA PRO A 41 0.74 -12.87 8.54
C PRO A 41 -0.67 -12.54 8.02
N SER A 42 -1.56 -12.06 8.88
CA SER A 42 -2.90 -11.63 8.49
C SER A 42 -2.93 -10.29 7.74
N PHE A 43 -1.81 -9.56 7.69
CA PHE A 43 -1.71 -8.29 6.98
C PHE A 43 -0.94 -8.47 5.67
N GLY A 44 -1.62 -8.25 4.56
CA GLY A 44 -1.07 -8.50 3.22
C GLY A 44 0.23 -7.73 2.94
N ALA A 45 0.31 -6.47 3.35
CA ALA A 45 1.52 -5.65 3.17
C ALA A 45 2.73 -6.26 3.89
N SER A 46 2.54 -6.71 5.15
CA SER A 46 3.59 -7.37 5.95
C SER A 46 4.00 -8.69 5.32
N MET A 47 3.03 -9.53 4.98
CA MET A 47 3.29 -10.85 4.37
C MET A 47 4.11 -10.70 3.08
N ILE A 48 3.68 -9.86 2.16
CA ILE A 48 4.38 -9.62 0.88
C ILE A 48 5.76 -9.01 1.14
N GLY A 49 5.84 -8.01 2.03
CA GLY A 49 7.11 -7.39 2.38
C GLY A 49 8.12 -8.39 2.94
N ARG A 50 7.71 -9.28 3.83
CA ARG A 50 8.56 -10.34 4.39
C ARG A 50 8.98 -11.39 3.36
N VAL A 51 8.10 -11.75 2.43
CA VAL A 51 8.46 -12.65 1.34
C VAL A 51 9.52 -12.02 0.45
N LEU A 52 9.36 -10.77 0.06
CA LEU A 52 10.34 -10.04 -0.75
C LEU A 52 11.67 -9.86 -0.01
N GLU A 53 11.63 -9.52 1.30
CA GLU A 53 12.84 -9.44 2.13
C GLU A 53 13.56 -10.79 2.22
N ALA A 54 12.83 -11.90 2.36
CA ALA A 54 13.39 -13.25 2.36
C ALA A 54 14.05 -13.62 1.01
N MET A 55 13.64 -13.00 -0.08
CA MET A 55 14.27 -13.10 -1.40
C MET A 55 15.52 -12.21 -1.54
N GLY A 56 15.91 -11.47 -0.50
CA GLY A 56 17.09 -10.61 -0.49
C GLY A 56 16.83 -9.18 -0.97
N LEU A 57 15.57 -8.76 -1.13
CA LEU A 57 15.21 -7.40 -1.54
C LEU A 57 15.12 -6.46 -0.32
N ARG A 58 15.49 -5.20 -0.52
CA ARG A 58 15.34 -4.13 0.48
C ARG A 58 13.95 -3.55 0.34
N VAL A 59 13.09 -3.83 1.31
CA VAL A 59 11.68 -3.47 1.27
C VAL A 59 11.35 -2.46 2.36
N GLY A 60 10.74 -1.35 1.96
CA GLY A 60 10.18 -0.36 2.89
C GLY A 60 8.67 -0.36 2.86
N ILE A 61 8.05 0.05 3.97
CA ILE A 61 6.59 0.18 4.11
C ILE A 61 6.23 1.64 4.40
N VAL A 62 5.31 2.19 3.61
CA VAL A 62 4.62 3.44 3.93
C VAL A 62 3.18 3.10 4.27
N ALA A 63 2.85 3.23 5.56
CA ALA A 63 1.53 2.91 6.09
C ALA A 63 0.71 4.18 6.27
N GLN A 64 -0.48 4.22 5.68
CA GLN A 64 -1.41 5.35 5.79
C GLN A 64 -0.74 6.72 5.53
N PRO A 65 -0.08 6.91 4.35
CA PRO A 65 0.52 8.20 4.03
C PRO A 65 -0.52 9.31 4.02
N ASP A 66 -0.07 10.53 4.26
CA ASP A 66 -0.88 11.71 3.96
C ASP A 66 -1.09 11.80 2.44
N TRP A 67 -2.27 11.41 2.00
CA TRP A 67 -2.63 11.34 0.58
C TRP A 67 -2.90 12.70 -0.06
N THR A 68 -2.77 13.78 0.69
CA THR A 68 -2.87 15.16 0.17
C THR A 68 -1.53 15.67 -0.36
N THR A 69 -0.42 15.04 0.05
CA THR A 69 0.94 15.41 -0.38
C THR A 69 1.71 14.20 -0.91
N ILE A 70 2.61 14.41 -1.88
CA ILE A 70 3.47 13.34 -2.39
C ILE A 70 4.72 13.12 -1.53
N GLU A 71 5.10 14.10 -0.75
CA GLU A 71 6.25 14.08 0.15
C GLU A 71 6.14 12.95 1.16
N SER A 72 4.91 12.65 1.60
CA SER A 72 4.60 11.58 2.55
C SER A 72 5.04 10.18 2.10
N ILE A 73 5.23 9.96 0.79
CA ILE A 73 5.70 8.68 0.24
C ILE A 73 7.14 8.76 -0.27
N GLN A 74 7.74 9.94 -0.33
CA GLN A 74 9.10 10.16 -0.87
C GLN A 74 10.20 10.08 0.19
N GLU A 75 9.87 10.12 1.47
CA GLU A 75 10.84 10.16 2.58
C GLU A 75 11.91 9.04 2.49
N MET A 76 11.50 7.86 2.07
CA MET A 76 12.38 6.70 1.97
C MET A 76 13.17 6.62 0.65
N GLY A 77 12.95 7.55 -0.26
CA GLY A 77 13.59 7.62 -1.57
C GLY A 77 12.87 6.79 -2.64
N THR A 78 13.39 6.89 -3.87
CA THR A 78 12.83 6.19 -5.04
C THR A 78 13.20 4.71 -5.01
N PRO A 79 12.24 3.77 -5.07
CA PRO A 79 12.55 2.35 -5.13
C PRO A 79 13.09 1.98 -6.52
N ARG A 80 13.99 0.99 -6.56
CA ARG A 80 14.67 0.57 -7.80
C ARG A 80 13.83 -0.28 -8.73
N LEU A 81 12.92 -1.10 -8.19
CA LEU A 81 12.18 -2.10 -8.95
C LEU A 81 10.73 -1.69 -9.17
N PHE A 82 9.98 -1.50 -8.10
CA PHE A 82 8.56 -1.11 -8.20
C PHE A 82 8.01 -0.54 -6.90
N VAL A 83 6.85 0.11 -7.02
CA VAL A 83 5.99 0.48 -5.90
C VAL A 83 4.82 -0.49 -5.85
N GLY A 84 4.70 -1.24 -4.75
CA GLY A 84 3.54 -2.09 -4.46
C GLY A 84 2.46 -1.30 -3.74
N ILE A 85 1.21 -1.41 -4.17
CA ILE A 85 0.10 -0.64 -3.60
C ILE A 85 -1.04 -1.55 -3.19
N THR A 86 -1.55 -1.32 -2.00
CA THR A 86 -2.77 -1.95 -1.49
C THR A 86 -3.63 -0.96 -0.70
N ALA A 87 -4.95 -1.07 -0.81
CA ALA A 87 -5.88 -0.32 0.03
C ALA A 87 -5.87 -0.77 1.50
N GLY A 88 -5.22 -1.90 1.79
CA GLY A 88 -5.21 -2.56 3.07
C GLY A 88 -5.90 -3.93 3.03
N ASN A 89 -6.27 -4.46 4.19
CA ASN A 89 -6.95 -5.76 4.32
C ASN A 89 -8.38 -5.76 3.76
N LEU A 90 -9.02 -4.60 3.73
CA LEU A 90 -10.34 -4.41 3.15
C LEU A 90 -10.31 -3.42 1.97
N ASP A 91 -11.39 -3.42 1.23
CA ASP A 91 -11.71 -2.35 0.28
C ASP A 91 -11.85 -1.02 1.00
N SER A 92 -11.27 0.05 0.46
CA SER A 92 -11.25 1.37 1.11
C SER A 92 -12.64 1.94 1.32
N MET A 93 -13.57 1.70 0.39
CA MET A 93 -14.95 2.16 0.54
C MET A 93 -15.68 1.42 1.65
N LEU A 94 -15.44 0.10 1.80
CA LEU A 94 -16.00 -0.69 2.91
C LEU A 94 -15.39 -0.31 4.26
N SER A 95 -14.13 0.12 4.28
CA SER A 95 -13.49 0.62 5.51
C SER A 95 -14.02 1.99 5.92
N ASN A 96 -14.32 2.85 4.95
CA ASN A 96 -14.74 4.22 5.22
C ASN A 96 -16.25 4.37 5.43
N TYR A 97 -17.06 3.45 4.88
CA TYR A 97 -18.53 3.58 4.86
C TYR A 97 -19.24 2.30 5.26
N THR A 98 -20.45 2.45 5.78
CA THR A 98 -21.43 1.36 5.95
C THR A 98 -22.12 1.06 4.61
N ALA A 99 -22.86 -0.04 4.53
CA ALA A 99 -23.69 -0.37 3.36
C ALA A 99 -24.75 0.71 3.04
N ALA A 100 -25.22 1.44 4.06
CA ALA A 100 -26.14 2.57 3.89
C ALA A 100 -25.42 3.89 3.55
N ARG A 101 -24.16 3.83 3.12
CA ARG A 101 -23.33 4.99 2.71
C ARG A 101 -23.05 6.02 3.83
N HIS A 102 -23.23 5.66 5.11
CA HIS A 102 -22.81 6.49 6.22
C HIS A 102 -21.33 6.30 6.53
N LYS A 103 -20.60 7.38 6.81
CA LYS A 103 -19.21 7.31 7.26
C LYS A 103 -19.11 6.49 8.55
N ARG A 104 -18.12 5.60 8.62
CA ARG A 104 -17.83 4.87 9.86
C ARG A 104 -17.21 5.81 10.90
N LYS A 105 -17.45 5.51 12.16
CA LYS A 105 -16.95 6.29 13.29
C LYS A 105 -15.60 5.76 13.80
N ASP A 106 -15.20 4.58 13.34
CA ASP A 106 -13.97 3.89 13.69
C ASP A 106 -13.39 3.15 12.47
N ASP A 107 -12.08 2.90 12.49
CA ASP A 107 -11.38 2.07 11.52
C ASP A 107 -10.41 1.15 12.26
N VAL A 108 -10.77 -0.13 12.39
CA VAL A 108 -10.00 -1.15 13.11
C VAL A 108 -8.62 -1.42 12.51
N TYR A 109 -8.37 -1.00 11.28
CA TYR A 109 -7.10 -1.12 10.58
C TYR A 109 -6.25 0.15 10.64
N SER A 110 -6.74 1.20 11.31
CA SER A 110 -6.01 2.44 11.53
C SER A 110 -5.43 2.50 12.94
N ALA A 111 -4.29 3.15 13.10
CA ALA A 111 -3.68 3.36 14.40
C ALA A 111 -4.64 4.10 15.34
N GLY A 112 -4.89 3.53 16.53
CA GLY A 112 -5.82 4.06 17.51
C GLY A 112 -7.30 4.00 17.09
N GLY A 113 -7.64 3.23 16.03
CA GLY A 113 -9.01 3.14 15.52
C GLY A 113 -9.53 4.41 14.84
N VAL A 114 -8.65 5.36 14.51
CA VAL A 114 -9.01 6.68 13.98
C VAL A 114 -9.49 6.56 12.53
N PRO A 115 -10.75 6.92 12.22
CA PRO A 115 -11.29 6.86 10.87
C PRO A 115 -10.76 7.99 9.97
N GLY A 116 -10.89 7.81 8.66
CA GLY A 116 -10.57 8.86 7.68
C GLY A 116 -9.09 9.03 7.35
N ARG A 117 -8.21 8.13 7.84
CA ARG A 117 -6.79 8.12 7.46
C ARG A 117 -6.54 7.51 6.09
N ARG A 118 -7.53 6.83 5.55
CA ARG A 118 -7.48 6.18 4.24
C ARG A 118 -8.33 6.95 3.26
N PRO A 119 -7.84 7.29 2.04
CA PRO A 119 -8.67 7.93 1.03
C PRO A 119 -9.72 6.97 0.49
N ASN A 120 -10.78 7.50 -0.09
CA ASN A 120 -11.71 6.72 -0.90
C ASN A 120 -10.98 6.21 -2.14
N HIS A 121 -11.29 4.98 -2.57
CA HIS A 121 -10.60 4.33 -3.71
C HIS A 121 -9.06 4.38 -3.55
N ALA A 122 -8.59 3.97 -2.38
CA ALA A 122 -7.20 4.13 -1.95
C ALA A 122 -6.17 3.60 -2.95
N SER A 123 -6.44 2.45 -3.58
CA SER A 123 -5.54 1.90 -4.61
C SER A 123 -5.34 2.86 -5.78
N VAL A 124 -6.38 3.56 -6.22
CA VAL A 124 -6.30 4.55 -7.32
C VAL A 124 -5.53 5.79 -6.86
N VAL A 125 -5.89 6.32 -5.68
CA VAL A 125 -5.23 7.53 -5.13
C VAL A 125 -3.74 7.29 -4.92
N TYR A 126 -3.36 6.21 -4.25
CA TYR A 126 -1.95 5.89 -3.99
C TYR A 126 -1.16 5.60 -5.27
N SER A 127 -1.79 4.98 -6.28
CA SER A 127 -1.14 4.78 -7.59
C SER A 127 -0.84 6.11 -8.28
N GLN A 128 -1.79 7.03 -8.27
CA GLN A 128 -1.58 8.37 -8.84
C GLN A 128 -0.50 9.15 -8.09
N MET A 129 -0.46 9.03 -6.75
CA MET A 129 0.62 9.60 -5.94
C MET A 129 1.97 9.00 -6.31
N ALA A 130 2.07 7.67 -6.38
CA ALA A 130 3.31 6.96 -6.70
C ALA A 130 3.84 7.34 -8.10
N ARG A 131 2.97 7.42 -9.10
CA ARG A 131 3.36 7.85 -10.45
C ARG A 131 3.87 9.30 -10.52
N ARG A 132 3.34 10.17 -9.68
CA ARG A 132 3.82 11.56 -9.56
C ARG A 132 5.12 11.67 -8.78
N ALA A 133 5.25 10.89 -7.70
CA ALA A 133 6.41 10.89 -6.82
C ALA A 133 7.63 10.20 -7.44
N PHE A 134 7.40 9.12 -8.22
CA PHE A 134 8.44 8.26 -8.78
C PHE A 134 8.23 8.01 -10.28
N PRO A 135 8.43 9.03 -11.13
CA PRO A 135 8.26 8.88 -12.58
C PRO A 135 9.12 7.76 -13.14
N GLY A 136 8.53 6.88 -13.94
CA GLY A 136 9.22 5.75 -14.58
C GLY A 136 9.37 4.49 -13.71
N VAL A 137 9.01 4.54 -12.43
CA VAL A 137 8.99 3.35 -11.57
C VAL A 137 7.67 2.60 -11.78
N PRO A 138 7.70 1.27 -12.03
CA PRO A 138 6.49 0.47 -12.16
C PRO A 138 5.61 0.52 -10.91
N VAL A 139 4.29 0.54 -11.11
CA VAL A 139 3.28 0.54 -10.04
C VAL A 139 2.48 -0.76 -10.10
N VAL A 140 2.58 -1.58 -9.05
CA VAL A 140 1.95 -2.89 -8.95
C VAL A 140 0.81 -2.83 -7.94
N LEU A 141 -0.40 -3.17 -8.37
CA LEU A 141 -1.57 -3.22 -7.50
C LEU A 141 -1.75 -4.60 -6.88
N GLY A 142 -2.12 -4.62 -5.61
CA GLY A 142 -2.46 -5.84 -4.89
C GLY A 142 -3.59 -5.64 -3.87
N GLY A 143 -3.91 -6.71 -3.16
CA GLY A 143 -4.92 -6.71 -2.11
C GLY A 143 -6.36 -6.87 -2.62
N MET A 144 -7.30 -6.80 -1.69
CA MET A 144 -8.73 -7.07 -1.92
C MET A 144 -9.34 -6.09 -2.93
N GLU A 145 -9.12 -4.80 -2.75
CA GLU A 145 -9.70 -3.75 -3.58
C GLU A 145 -9.29 -3.89 -5.06
N ALA A 146 -8.01 -4.14 -5.32
CA ALA A 146 -7.52 -4.35 -6.68
C ALA A 146 -8.04 -5.65 -7.29
N SER A 147 -8.06 -6.73 -6.52
CA SER A 147 -8.52 -8.05 -6.97
C SER A 147 -9.99 -8.04 -7.36
N MET A 148 -10.84 -7.37 -6.62
CA MET A 148 -12.28 -7.27 -6.90
C MET A 148 -12.58 -6.40 -8.13
N ARG A 149 -11.69 -5.47 -8.48
CA ARG A 149 -11.87 -4.51 -9.57
C ARG A 149 -10.92 -4.73 -10.75
N ARG A 150 -10.29 -5.90 -10.86
CA ARG A 150 -9.33 -6.21 -11.94
C ARG A 150 -9.95 -6.26 -13.35
N VAL A 151 -11.25 -6.45 -13.42
CA VAL A 151 -12.04 -6.42 -14.65
C VAL A 151 -13.08 -5.30 -14.62
N ALA A 152 -13.81 -5.10 -15.69
CA ALA A 152 -14.95 -4.18 -15.70
C ALA A 152 -15.97 -4.63 -14.62
N HIS A 153 -16.46 -3.68 -13.84
CA HIS A 153 -17.31 -3.94 -12.68
C HIS A 153 -18.35 -2.86 -12.49
N TYR A 154 -19.43 -3.19 -11.77
CA TYR A 154 -20.41 -2.22 -11.30
C TYR A 154 -19.89 -1.58 -10.00
N ASP A 155 -19.80 -0.25 -10.00
CA ASP A 155 -19.45 0.53 -8.82
C ASP A 155 -20.72 0.96 -8.09
N TYR A 156 -20.96 0.36 -6.93
CA TYR A 156 -22.11 0.66 -6.08
C TYR A 156 -22.18 2.12 -5.60
N TRP A 157 -21.00 2.74 -5.39
CA TRP A 157 -20.90 4.07 -4.82
C TRP A 157 -21.27 5.16 -5.82
N GLU A 158 -20.85 4.97 -7.07
CA GLU A 158 -21.13 5.90 -8.18
C GLU A 158 -22.30 5.46 -9.07
N ASP A 159 -22.89 4.28 -8.78
CA ASP A 159 -24.02 3.71 -9.51
C ASP A 159 -23.79 3.63 -11.02
N LYS A 160 -22.61 3.09 -11.40
CA LYS A 160 -22.22 2.96 -12.81
C LYS A 160 -21.24 1.82 -13.07
N LEU A 161 -21.15 1.41 -14.33
CA LEU A 161 -20.09 0.51 -14.78
C LEU A 161 -18.76 1.27 -14.88
N LYS A 162 -17.71 0.66 -14.33
CA LYS A 162 -16.32 1.14 -14.40
C LYS A 162 -15.43 0.16 -15.13
N PRO A 163 -14.39 0.64 -15.82
CA PRO A 163 -13.36 -0.22 -16.39
C PRO A 163 -12.52 -0.87 -15.28
N SER A 164 -11.59 -1.73 -15.67
CA SER A 164 -10.58 -2.29 -14.77
C SER A 164 -9.89 -1.21 -13.93
N ILE A 165 -9.61 -1.52 -12.67
CA ILE A 165 -8.85 -0.64 -11.78
C ILE A 165 -7.45 -0.33 -12.33
N LEU A 166 -6.84 -1.22 -13.10
CA LEU A 166 -5.55 -0.97 -13.75
C LEU A 166 -5.62 0.26 -14.67
N SER A 167 -6.69 0.35 -15.47
CA SER A 167 -6.92 1.52 -16.33
C SER A 167 -7.17 2.79 -15.53
N LEU A 168 -7.96 2.70 -14.44
CA LEU A 168 -8.28 3.86 -13.59
C LEU A 168 -7.07 4.37 -12.82
N ALA A 169 -6.28 3.47 -12.29
CA ALA A 169 -5.07 3.76 -11.50
C ALA A 169 -3.87 4.08 -12.39
N LYS A 170 -3.92 3.74 -13.69
CA LYS A 170 -2.79 3.75 -14.62
C LYS A 170 -1.61 2.94 -14.06
N ALA A 171 -1.91 1.79 -13.46
CA ALA A 171 -0.90 0.85 -12.97
C ALA A 171 -0.38 -0.05 -14.09
N ASP A 172 0.77 -0.68 -13.85
CA ASP A 172 1.49 -1.52 -14.82
C ASP A 172 1.15 -3.00 -14.66
#